data_90c46b3083005d31464ee9279dc67818
#
_entry.id   90c46b3083005d31464ee9279dc67818
#
_cell.length_a   1.000
_cell.length_b   1.000
_cell.length_c   1.000
_cell.angle_alpha   90.00
_cell.angle_beta   90.00
_cell.angle_gamma   90.00
#
_symmetry.space_group_name_H-M   'P 1'
#
loop_
_entity.id
_entity.type
_entity.pdbx_description
1 polymer ?
#
loop_
_entity_poly.entity_id
_entity_poly.type
_entity_poly.pdbx_seq_one_letter_code
_entity_poly.pdbx_strand_id
1 'polypeptide(L)'
;MMHGMTGTSAKMQPLAKQLVPEGWTILCPEAKIPHPTRGGFAWWLRSDNPIEPLNKYSLKQVDESISRVLEELPDGPLIIGGFSQGAAIASAMLETEIQERIIGLVLLGTKTIKPDKLREILPFLKSRIVVWMHGEKDHLVPLEQGIEHIEIFEDAGWPVKRLEHSKGHMVNLNQLEELKSEIQKMADSI
;
A
#
# COMPACT_ATOMS: atom_id res chain seq x y z
N MET A 1 3.56 -6.89 4.11
CA MET A 1 4.05 -5.48 3.91
C MET A 1 4.99 -5.41 2.71
N MET A 2 4.67 -4.58 1.70
CA MET A 2 5.39 -4.44 0.43
C MET A 2 6.27 -3.19 0.43
N HIS A 3 7.50 -3.31 -0.09
CA HIS A 3 8.48 -2.22 -0.12
C HIS A 3 8.20 -1.19 -1.22
N GLY A 4 8.75 0.03 -1.10
CA GLY A 4 8.71 1.03 -2.15
C GLY A 4 9.68 0.74 -3.31
N MET A 5 9.59 1.53 -4.38
CA MET A 5 10.56 1.49 -5.49
C MET A 5 12.00 1.66 -4.96
N THR A 6 12.95 0.91 -5.49
CA THR A 6 14.35 0.78 -5.01
C THR A 6 14.48 0.08 -3.65
N GLY A 7 13.38 -0.41 -3.09
CA GLY A 7 13.38 -1.19 -1.86
C GLY A 7 13.71 -2.65 -2.07
N THR A 8 13.71 -3.38 -0.95
CA THR A 8 13.82 -4.85 -0.89
C THR A 8 12.97 -5.37 0.25
N SER A 9 12.66 -6.66 0.23
CA SER A 9 12.03 -7.38 1.36
C SER A 9 12.81 -7.12 2.67
N ALA A 10 14.13 -7.27 2.64
CA ALA A 10 14.99 -7.07 3.80
C ALA A 10 14.90 -5.66 4.40
N LYS A 11 14.76 -4.62 3.57
CA LYS A 11 14.59 -3.23 4.02
C LYS A 11 13.20 -2.97 4.61
N MET A 12 12.17 -3.72 4.18
CA MET A 12 10.81 -3.57 4.71
C MET A 12 10.61 -4.30 6.04
N GLN A 13 11.29 -5.41 6.26
CA GLN A 13 11.13 -6.24 7.44
C GLN A 13 11.26 -5.50 8.79
N PRO A 14 12.19 -4.56 9.01
CA PRO A 14 12.29 -3.84 10.29
C PRO A 14 11.02 -3.06 10.65
N LEU A 15 10.40 -2.41 9.67
CA LEU A 15 9.14 -1.72 9.87
C LEU A 15 8.00 -2.72 10.13
N ALA A 16 7.89 -3.77 9.31
CA ALA A 16 6.87 -4.79 9.47
C ALA A 16 6.92 -5.47 10.84
N LYS A 17 8.12 -5.76 11.37
CA LYS A 17 8.31 -6.32 12.71
C LYS A 17 7.83 -5.40 13.84
N GLN A 18 7.89 -4.10 13.62
CA GLN A 18 7.38 -3.13 14.61
C GLN A 18 5.87 -2.99 14.56
N LEU A 19 5.24 -3.34 13.44
CA LEU A 19 3.81 -3.12 13.18
C LEU A 19 2.95 -4.38 13.33
N VAL A 20 3.57 -5.57 13.33
CA VAL A 20 2.81 -6.84 13.35
C VAL A 20 2.06 -7.00 14.67
N PRO A 21 0.74 -7.30 14.64
CA PRO A 21 -0.03 -7.61 15.83
C PRO A 21 0.44 -8.93 16.48
N GLU A 22 0.16 -9.09 17.75
CA GLU A 22 0.47 -10.34 18.47
C GLU A 22 -0.28 -11.53 17.84
N GLY A 23 0.41 -12.66 17.69
CA GLY A 23 -0.13 -13.87 17.07
C GLY A 23 -0.17 -13.86 15.53
N TRP A 24 0.24 -12.76 14.88
CA TRP A 24 0.28 -12.64 13.43
C TRP A 24 1.67 -12.95 12.87
N THR A 25 1.70 -13.46 11.65
CA THR A 25 2.95 -13.68 10.90
C THR A 25 3.22 -12.55 9.91
N ILE A 26 4.50 -12.32 9.60
CA ILE A 26 4.94 -11.28 8.68
C ILE A 26 5.32 -11.90 7.35
N LEU A 27 4.77 -11.36 6.28
CA LEU A 27 5.26 -11.57 4.92
C LEU A 27 5.70 -10.23 4.32
N CYS A 28 6.92 -10.18 3.80
CA CYS A 28 7.43 -9.04 3.04
C CYS A 28 7.84 -9.55 1.64
N PRO A 29 6.91 -9.61 0.67
CA PRO A 29 7.24 -9.99 -0.69
C PRO A 29 8.29 -9.07 -1.31
N GLU A 30 9.08 -9.60 -2.24
CA GLU A 30 10.07 -8.81 -2.97
C GLU A 30 9.66 -8.65 -4.44
N ALA A 31 9.63 -7.40 -4.90
CA ALA A 31 9.42 -7.09 -6.32
C ALA A 31 10.53 -7.72 -7.18
N LYS A 32 10.22 -8.10 -8.42
CA LYS A 32 11.14 -8.84 -9.28
C LYS A 32 11.83 -8.00 -10.35
N ILE A 33 11.42 -6.75 -10.53
CA ILE A 33 11.99 -5.88 -11.57
C ILE A 33 13.17 -5.11 -10.96
N PRO A 34 14.42 -5.37 -11.37
CA PRO A 34 15.56 -4.59 -10.90
C PRO A 34 15.40 -3.12 -11.29
N HIS A 35 15.65 -2.21 -10.35
CA HIS A 35 15.64 -0.79 -10.69
C HIS A 35 16.87 -0.44 -11.54
N PRO A 36 16.71 0.21 -12.71
CA PRO A 36 17.78 0.31 -13.70
C PRO A 36 19.02 1.09 -13.25
N THR A 37 18.88 2.02 -12.32
CA THR A 37 19.97 2.96 -11.95
C THR A 37 20.28 3.07 -10.46
N ARG A 38 19.32 2.74 -9.57
CA ARG A 38 19.44 3.03 -8.12
C ARG A 38 19.62 1.78 -7.25
N GLY A 39 19.69 0.60 -7.86
CA GLY A 39 19.65 -0.66 -7.13
C GLY A 39 18.30 -0.97 -6.48
N GLY A 40 18.17 -2.15 -5.86
CA GLY A 40 16.90 -2.65 -5.36
C GLY A 40 15.91 -2.97 -6.47
N PHE A 41 14.62 -3.09 -6.12
CA PHE A 41 13.58 -3.57 -7.03
C PHE A 41 12.41 -2.60 -7.12
N ALA A 42 11.62 -2.77 -8.19
CA ALA A 42 10.38 -2.03 -8.44
C ALA A 42 9.24 -3.02 -8.75
N TRP A 43 8.01 -2.68 -8.37
CA TRP A 43 6.81 -3.42 -8.73
C TRP A 43 6.41 -3.17 -10.18
N TRP A 44 6.71 -1.97 -10.66
CA TRP A 44 6.65 -1.59 -12.08
C TRP A 44 7.68 -0.49 -12.37
N LEU A 45 8.11 -0.37 -13.60
CA LEU A 45 8.91 0.76 -14.04
C LEU A 45 7.97 1.91 -14.45
N ARG A 46 8.32 3.12 -14.08
CA ARG A 46 7.56 4.33 -14.42
C ARG A 46 8.42 5.30 -15.22
N SER A 47 7.79 6.21 -15.95
CA SER A 47 8.45 7.37 -16.52
C SER A 47 8.98 8.29 -15.43
N ASP A 48 9.89 9.21 -15.77
CA ASP A 48 10.46 10.16 -14.83
C ASP A 48 9.43 11.17 -14.31
N ASN A 49 8.26 11.30 -14.98
CA ASN A 49 7.18 12.18 -14.55
C ASN A 49 6.22 11.45 -13.57
N PRO A 50 6.22 11.84 -12.27
CA PRO A 50 5.36 11.21 -11.27
C PRO A 50 3.87 11.47 -11.43
N ILE A 51 3.49 12.49 -12.21
CA ILE A 51 2.09 12.93 -12.35
C ILE A 51 1.37 12.15 -13.46
N GLU A 52 2.11 11.64 -14.45
CA GLU A 52 1.52 10.93 -15.57
C GLU A 52 0.85 9.60 -15.16
N PRO A 53 -0.31 9.29 -15.76
CA PRO A 53 -0.90 7.97 -15.65
C PRO A 53 0.07 6.87 -16.13
N LEU A 54 -0.04 5.68 -15.56
CA LEU A 54 0.77 4.56 -16.00
C LEU A 54 0.39 4.16 -17.43
N ASN A 55 1.41 3.94 -18.25
CA ASN A 55 1.21 3.41 -19.61
C ASN A 55 0.85 1.91 -19.57
N LYS A 56 0.43 1.35 -20.70
CA LYS A 56 0.02 -0.06 -20.81
C LYS A 56 1.10 -1.05 -20.36
N TYR A 57 2.37 -0.73 -20.62
CA TYR A 57 3.49 -1.59 -20.21
C TYR A 57 3.65 -1.61 -18.68
N SER A 58 3.62 -0.45 -18.04
CA SER A 58 3.68 -0.36 -16.58
C SER A 58 2.46 -1.01 -15.90
N LEU A 59 1.26 -0.84 -16.48
CA LEU A 59 0.05 -1.52 -15.98
C LEU A 59 0.18 -3.05 -16.06
N LYS A 60 0.72 -3.59 -17.15
CA LYS A 60 0.99 -5.02 -17.26
C LYS A 60 1.97 -5.50 -16.16
N GLN A 61 3.02 -4.73 -15.88
CA GLN A 61 3.95 -5.04 -14.79
C GLN A 61 3.28 -5.01 -13.41
N VAL A 62 2.33 -4.09 -13.20
CA VAL A 62 1.50 -4.08 -11.97
C VAL A 62 0.72 -5.37 -11.85
N ASP A 63 0.01 -5.80 -12.89
CA ASP A 63 -0.79 -7.02 -12.87
C ASP A 63 0.08 -8.27 -12.65
N GLU A 64 1.27 -8.35 -13.29
CA GLU A 64 2.26 -9.42 -13.06
C GLU A 64 2.81 -9.41 -11.62
N SER A 65 3.03 -8.23 -11.06
CA SER A 65 3.50 -8.07 -9.67
C SER A 65 2.43 -8.51 -8.68
N ILE A 66 1.18 -8.15 -8.90
CA ILE A 66 0.06 -8.60 -8.08
C ILE A 66 -0.04 -10.13 -8.13
N SER A 67 -0.04 -10.73 -9.32
CA SER A 67 -0.12 -12.20 -9.47
C SER A 67 0.96 -12.92 -8.66
N ARG A 68 2.19 -12.42 -8.68
CA ARG A 68 3.29 -12.99 -7.90
C ARG A 68 3.11 -12.84 -6.39
N VAL A 69 2.63 -11.70 -5.93
CA VAL A 69 2.32 -11.51 -4.50
C VAL A 69 1.24 -12.49 -4.07
N LEU A 70 0.21 -12.71 -4.89
CA LEU A 70 -0.88 -13.67 -4.60
C LEU A 70 -0.34 -15.09 -4.39
N GLU A 71 0.66 -15.52 -5.18
CA GLU A 71 1.28 -16.84 -5.07
C GLU A 71 2.04 -17.04 -3.74
N GLU A 72 2.50 -15.95 -3.11
CA GLU A 72 3.27 -16.00 -1.86
C GLU A 72 2.38 -15.85 -0.60
N LEU A 73 1.09 -15.49 -0.75
CA LEU A 73 0.24 -15.20 0.41
C LEU A 73 -0.13 -16.48 1.18
N PRO A 74 -0.05 -16.44 2.52
CA PRO A 74 -0.54 -17.54 3.36
C PRO A 74 -2.07 -17.61 3.32
N ASP A 75 -2.63 -18.71 3.80
CA ASP A 75 -4.06 -18.84 4.05
C ASP A 75 -4.52 -17.95 5.22
N GLY A 76 -5.84 -17.71 5.29
CA GLY A 76 -6.48 -16.96 6.37
C GLY A 76 -6.64 -15.45 6.10
N PRO A 77 -7.00 -14.68 7.14
CA PRO A 77 -7.22 -13.24 7.03
C PRO A 77 -5.92 -12.47 6.80
N LEU A 78 -5.99 -11.36 6.09
CA LEU A 78 -4.84 -10.57 5.67
C LEU A 78 -4.99 -9.10 6.06
N ILE A 79 -3.97 -8.55 6.70
CA ILE A 79 -3.75 -7.10 6.75
C ILE A 79 -2.66 -6.81 5.73
N ILE A 80 -3.02 -6.14 4.65
CA ILE A 80 -2.09 -5.86 3.56
C ILE A 80 -1.71 -4.39 3.54
N GLY A 81 -0.51 -4.10 3.09
CA GLY A 81 -0.05 -2.74 2.98
C GLY A 81 1.39 -2.63 2.53
N GLY A 82 1.89 -1.41 2.55
CA GLY A 82 3.26 -1.15 2.14
C GLY A 82 3.60 0.33 2.16
N PHE A 83 4.74 0.63 1.55
CA PHE A 83 5.23 1.99 1.36
C PHE A 83 5.32 2.31 -0.14
N SER A 84 4.86 3.50 -0.53
CA SER A 84 4.97 4.02 -1.91
C SER A 84 4.40 3.04 -2.94
N GLN A 85 5.18 2.53 -3.91
CA GLN A 85 4.71 1.52 -4.87
C GLN A 85 4.10 0.28 -4.20
N GLY A 86 4.68 -0.20 -3.09
CA GLY A 86 4.16 -1.36 -2.38
C GLY A 86 2.76 -1.12 -1.79
N ALA A 87 2.49 0.09 -1.30
CA ALA A 87 1.15 0.46 -0.84
C ALA A 87 0.15 0.60 -2.00
N ALA A 88 0.60 1.09 -3.15
CA ALA A 88 -0.24 1.15 -4.35
C ALA A 88 -0.62 -0.25 -4.85
N ILE A 89 0.31 -1.22 -4.83
CA ILE A 89 0.01 -2.64 -5.09
C ILE A 89 -1.02 -3.17 -4.09
N ALA A 90 -0.84 -2.90 -2.78
CA ALA A 90 -1.79 -3.33 -1.75
C ALA A 90 -3.22 -2.84 -2.03
N SER A 91 -3.37 -1.57 -2.40
CA SER A 91 -4.68 -1.02 -2.79
C SER A 91 -5.25 -1.69 -4.05
N ALA A 92 -4.42 -1.91 -5.08
CA ALA A 92 -4.84 -2.55 -6.32
C ALA A 92 -5.22 -4.04 -6.14
N MET A 93 -4.74 -4.71 -5.11
CA MET A 93 -5.13 -6.09 -4.80
C MET A 93 -6.62 -6.22 -4.41
N LEU A 94 -7.31 -5.14 -4.08
CA LEU A 94 -8.77 -5.13 -3.91
C LEU A 94 -9.53 -5.48 -5.20
N GLU A 95 -8.88 -5.41 -6.36
CA GLU A 95 -9.45 -5.82 -7.65
C GLU A 95 -9.43 -7.36 -7.83
N THR A 96 -8.86 -8.11 -6.91
CA THR A 96 -8.66 -9.57 -7.00
C THR A 96 -9.54 -10.34 -6.02
N GLU A 97 -9.62 -11.65 -6.19
CA GLU A 97 -10.43 -12.54 -5.33
C GLU A 97 -10.02 -12.52 -3.86
N ILE A 98 -8.75 -12.19 -3.55
CA ILE A 98 -8.29 -12.13 -2.17
C ILE A 98 -8.92 -11.00 -1.35
N GLN A 99 -9.62 -10.07 -2.00
CA GLN A 99 -10.31 -8.98 -1.33
C GLN A 99 -11.22 -9.47 -0.19
N GLU A 100 -11.77 -10.67 -0.31
CA GLU A 100 -12.61 -11.27 0.75
C GLU A 100 -11.82 -11.62 2.02
N ARG A 101 -10.52 -11.86 1.89
CA ARG A 101 -9.60 -12.19 2.99
C ARG A 101 -8.93 -10.96 3.59
N ILE A 102 -8.95 -9.83 2.89
CA ILE A 102 -8.36 -8.57 3.38
C ILE A 102 -9.26 -8.00 4.47
N ILE A 103 -8.73 -7.80 5.66
CA ILE A 103 -9.45 -7.24 6.81
C ILE A 103 -9.01 -5.81 7.15
N GLY A 104 -7.95 -5.31 6.54
CA GLY A 104 -7.46 -3.95 6.70
C GLY A 104 -6.35 -3.60 5.74
N LEU A 105 -6.17 -2.29 5.51
CA LEU A 105 -5.14 -1.74 4.61
C LEU A 105 -4.23 -0.75 5.32
N VAL A 106 -2.92 -0.83 4.99
CA VAL A 106 -1.88 0.08 5.48
C VAL A 106 -1.22 0.77 4.29
N LEU A 107 -1.60 2.03 4.04
CA LEU A 107 -1.24 2.80 2.85
C LEU A 107 -0.29 3.94 3.22
N LEU A 108 1.03 3.75 3.04
CA LEU A 108 2.06 4.70 3.47
C LEU A 108 2.70 5.39 2.26
N GLY A 109 2.61 6.73 2.18
CA GLY A 109 3.27 7.56 1.15
C GLY A 109 2.91 7.15 -0.28
N THR A 110 1.63 6.98 -0.58
CA THR A 110 1.20 6.38 -1.84
C THR A 110 0.05 7.12 -2.52
N LYS A 111 -0.21 6.75 -3.76
CA LYS A 111 -1.38 7.13 -4.55
C LYS A 111 -2.00 5.89 -5.21
N THR A 112 -3.22 6.02 -5.69
CA THR A 112 -3.85 4.93 -6.45
C THR A 112 -3.24 4.76 -7.85
N ILE A 113 -3.24 3.52 -8.34
CA ILE A 113 -2.79 3.16 -9.70
C ILE A 113 -3.93 3.35 -10.70
N LYS A 114 -5.14 2.95 -10.33
CA LYS A 114 -6.34 2.93 -11.17
C LYS A 114 -7.51 3.59 -10.42
N PRO A 115 -7.56 4.93 -10.32
CA PRO A 115 -8.57 5.62 -9.49
C PRO A 115 -10.01 5.28 -9.90
N ASP A 116 -10.30 5.27 -11.20
CA ASP A 116 -11.66 4.99 -11.67
C ASP A 116 -12.10 3.57 -11.35
N LYS A 117 -11.19 2.59 -11.48
CA LYS A 117 -11.48 1.20 -11.12
C LYS A 117 -11.73 1.04 -9.62
N LEU A 118 -10.94 1.73 -8.80
CA LEU A 118 -11.11 1.72 -7.36
C LEU A 118 -12.47 2.32 -6.96
N ARG A 119 -12.85 3.46 -7.54
CA ARG A 119 -14.20 4.07 -7.36
C ARG A 119 -15.34 3.13 -7.76
N GLU A 120 -15.15 2.37 -8.83
CA GLU A 120 -16.13 1.42 -9.32
C GLU A 120 -16.37 0.27 -8.35
N ILE A 121 -15.32 -0.30 -7.76
CA ILE A 121 -15.43 -1.55 -6.99
C ILE A 121 -15.73 -1.33 -5.51
N LEU A 122 -15.16 -0.29 -4.87
CA LEU A 122 -15.25 -0.11 -3.42
C LEU A 122 -16.67 -0.10 -2.85
N PRO A 123 -17.69 0.49 -3.52
CA PRO A 123 -19.07 0.46 -3.02
C PRO A 123 -19.68 -0.96 -2.90
N PHE A 124 -19.11 -1.94 -3.58
CA PHE A 124 -19.59 -3.32 -3.58
C PHE A 124 -18.77 -4.24 -2.66
N LEU A 125 -17.67 -3.75 -2.13
CA LEU A 125 -16.82 -4.50 -1.22
C LEU A 125 -17.23 -4.26 0.25
N LYS A 126 -16.99 -5.26 1.09
CA LYS A 126 -17.14 -5.08 2.54
C LYS A 126 -16.16 -4.00 3.00
N SER A 127 -16.65 -2.95 3.63
CA SER A 127 -15.86 -1.88 4.21
C SER A 127 -14.90 -2.40 5.29
N ARG A 128 -13.66 -1.89 5.31
CA ARG A 128 -12.60 -2.28 6.25
C ARG A 128 -11.81 -1.05 6.67
N ILE A 129 -11.13 -1.16 7.81
CA ILE A 129 -10.25 -0.07 8.29
C ILE A 129 -9.10 0.14 7.31
N VAL A 130 -8.88 1.40 6.93
CA VAL A 130 -7.72 1.86 6.19
C VAL A 130 -6.92 2.80 7.08
N VAL A 131 -5.64 2.54 7.28
CA VAL A 131 -4.73 3.53 7.85
C VAL A 131 -3.85 4.08 6.73
N TRP A 132 -3.85 5.39 6.62
CA TRP A 132 -3.07 6.10 5.61
C TRP A 132 -2.11 7.08 6.29
N MET A 133 -0.86 7.10 5.81
CA MET A 133 0.16 8.05 6.28
C MET A 133 0.81 8.74 5.09
N HIS A 134 0.93 10.08 5.16
CA HIS A 134 1.54 10.85 4.07
C HIS A 134 2.26 12.11 4.57
N GLY A 135 3.34 12.47 3.88
CA GLY A 135 4.11 13.68 4.18
C GLY A 135 3.62 14.89 3.37
N GLU A 136 3.35 16.00 4.06
CA GLU A 136 2.96 17.28 3.43
C GLU A 136 3.99 17.80 2.41
N LYS A 137 5.27 17.44 2.60
CA LYS A 137 6.39 17.84 1.74
C LYS A 137 6.88 16.71 0.84
N ASP A 138 5.99 15.78 0.51
CA ASP A 138 6.31 14.68 -0.39
C ASP A 138 6.40 15.15 -1.84
N HIS A 139 7.63 15.16 -2.39
CA HIS A 139 7.90 15.56 -3.77
C HIS A 139 7.91 14.39 -4.76
N LEU A 140 7.82 13.14 -4.29
CA LEU A 140 7.76 11.95 -5.12
C LEU A 140 6.34 11.48 -5.37
N VAL A 141 5.48 11.61 -4.38
CA VAL A 141 4.02 11.44 -4.48
C VAL A 141 3.38 12.68 -3.85
N PRO A 142 2.99 13.68 -4.64
CA PRO A 142 2.36 14.89 -4.13
C PRO A 142 1.19 14.59 -3.19
N LEU A 143 1.05 15.38 -2.12
CA LEU A 143 0.03 15.18 -1.09
C LEU A 143 -1.37 15.10 -1.69
N GLU A 144 -1.67 15.92 -2.70
CA GLU A 144 -2.96 15.96 -3.39
C GLU A 144 -3.32 14.61 -4.02
N GLN A 145 -2.32 13.87 -4.57
CA GLN A 145 -2.54 12.54 -5.11
C GLN A 145 -2.75 11.48 -4.03
N GLY A 146 -2.14 11.67 -2.86
CA GLY A 146 -2.38 10.84 -1.69
C GLY A 146 -3.77 11.08 -1.10
N ILE A 147 -4.20 12.34 -1.05
CA ILE A 147 -5.54 12.75 -0.61
C ILE A 147 -6.60 12.19 -1.57
N GLU A 148 -6.45 12.38 -2.88
CA GLU A 148 -7.36 11.80 -3.88
C GLU A 148 -7.53 10.28 -3.67
N HIS A 149 -6.44 9.58 -3.41
CA HIS A 149 -6.49 8.14 -3.16
C HIS A 149 -7.35 7.78 -1.95
N ILE A 150 -7.20 8.52 -0.86
CA ILE A 150 -7.89 8.17 0.38
C ILE A 150 -9.35 8.65 0.38
N GLU A 151 -9.66 9.75 -0.29
CA GLU A 151 -11.03 10.23 -0.48
C GLU A 151 -11.89 9.20 -1.22
N ILE A 152 -11.32 8.42 -2.15
CA ILE A 152 -12.04 7.33 -2.83
C ILE A 152 -12.54 6.28 -1.81
N PHE A 153 -11.77 5.97 -0.78
CA PHE A 153 -12.19 5.07 0.30
C PHE A 153 -13.26 5.71 1.19
N GLU A 154 -13.08 6.98 1.57
CA GLU A 154 -14.02 7.70 2.41
C GLU A 154 -15.38 7.90 1.72
N ASP A 155 -15.38 8.26 0.43
CA ASP A 155 -16.59 8.39 -0.40
C ASP A 155 -17.36 7.06 -0.51
N ALA A 156 -16.65 5.94 -0.48
CA ALA A 156 -17.24 4.60 -0.43
C ALA A 156 -17.66 4.16 0.99
N GLY A 157 -17.52 5.03 1.99
CA GLY A 157 -17.91 4.75 3.38
C GLY A 157 -16.94 3.87 4.16
N TRP A 158 -15.69 3.75 3.71
CA TRP A 158 -14.67 3.01 4.44
C TRP A 158 -14.10 3.85 5.61
N PRO A 159 -13.92 3.28 6.82
CA PRO A 159 -13.30 4.01 7.92
C PRO A 159 -11.81 4.22 7.65
N VAL A 160 -11.41 5.49 7.56
CA VAL A 160 -10.05 5.89 7.28
C VAL A 160 -9.43 6.59 8.48
N LYS A 161 -8.26 6.14 8.92
CA LYS A 161 -7.38 6.89 9.82
C LYS A 161 -6.31 7.61 9.00
N ARG A 162 -6.37 8.93 8.96
CA ARG A 162 -5.35 9.77 8.33
C ARG A 162 -4.24 10.11 9.32
N LEU A 163 -2.98 9.94 8.92
CA LEU A 163 -1.76 10.30 9.64
C LEU A 163 -0.90 11.19 8.75
N GLU A 164 -1.14 12.49 8.78
CA GLU A 164 -0.32 13.46 8.04
C GLU A 164 0.89 13.89 8.87
N HIS A 165 1.97 14.28 8.19
CA HIS A 165 3.17 14.79 8.85
C HIS A 165 3.93 15.79 7.99
N SER A 166 4.64 16.70 8.62
CA SER A 166 5.37 17.81 7.97
C SER A 166 6.66 17.40 7.23
N LYS A 167 6.94 16.10 7.06
CA LYS A 167 8.11 15.57 6.37
C LYS A 167 7.81 15.26 4.90
N GLY A 168 8.82 14.78 4.17
CA GLY A 168 8.70 14.34 2.77
C GLY A 168 8.28 12.87 2.62
N HIS A 169 8.76 12.21 1.54
CA HIS A 169 8.43 10.84 1.16
C HIS A 169 9.06 9.81 2.10
N MET A 170 8.45 9.59 3.25
CA MET A 170 8.95 8.67 4.27
C MET A 170 7.85 8.23 5.26
N VAL A 171 8.12 7.17 5.98
CA VAL A 171 7.30 6.79 7.14
C VAL A 171 7.71 7.64 8.35
N ASN A 172 6.74 8.29 8.99
CA ASN A 172 7.01 9.08 10.19
C ASN A 172 6.99 8.20 11.44
N LEU A 173 8.16 7.81 11.92
CA LEU A 173 8.28 6.96 13.09
C LEU A 173 7.77 7.60 14.40
N ASN A 174 7.57 8.93 14.44
CA ASN A 174 6.95 9.58 15.61
C ASN A 174 5.46 9.23 15.76
N GLN A 175 4.82 8.75 14.68
CA GLN A 175 3.43 8.29 14.66
C GLN A 175 3.32 6.74 14.64
N LEU A 176 4.40 6.04 14.99
CA LEU A 176 4.45 4.59 14.92
C LEU A 176 3.43 3.92 15.86
N GLU A 177 3.26 4.46 17.05
CA GLU A 177 2.30 3.91 18.02
C GLU A 177 0.85 4.10 17.59
N GLU A 178 0.53 5.22 16.93
CA GLU A 178 -0.80 5.41 16.32
C GLU A 178 -1.01 4.39 15.20
N LEU A 179 -0.02 4.21 14.34
CA LEU A 179 -0.07 3.24 13.25
C LEU A 179 -0.27 1.80 13.76
N LYS A 180 0.47 1.42 14.81
CA LYS A 180 0.31 0.11 15.48
C LYS A 180 -1.10 -0.06 16.06
N SER A 181 -1.63 0.96 16.72
CA SER A 181 -2.97 0.93 17.30
C SER A 181 -4.05 0.67 16.26
N GLU A 182 -3.96 1.31 15.10
CA GLU A 182 -4.93 1.09 14.02
C GLU A 182 -4.79 -0.32 13.40
N ILE A 183 -3.56 -0.81 13.24
CA ILE A 183 -3.33 -2.18 12.76
C ILE A 183 -3.83 -3.23 13.77
N GLN A 184 -3.68 -2.98 15.07
CA GLN A 184 -4.24 -3.86 16.10
C GLN A 184 -5.78 -3.90 16.04
N LYS A 185 -6.45 -2.77 15.84
CA LYS A 185 -7.91 -2.73 15.62
C LYS A 185 -8.36 -3.56 14.41
N MET A 186 -7.57 -3.57 13.33
CA MET A 186 -7.84 -4.44 12.19
C MET A 186 -7.77 -5.92 12.61
N ALA A 187 -6.72 -6.30 13.35
CA ALA A 187 -6.55 -7.67 13.83
C ALA A 187 -7.66 -8.11 14.80
N ASP A 188 -8.14 -7.21 15.63
CA ASP A 188 -9.20 -7.47 16.61
C ASP A 188 -10.60 -7.54 15.98
N SER A 189 -10.74 -7.26 14.68
CA SER A 189 -12.03 -7.23 13.96
C SER A 189 -12.50 -8.59 13.44
N ILE A 190 -11.74 -9.66 13.69
CA ILE A 190 -12.04 -11.05 13.26
C ILE A 190 -12.50 -11.92 14.41
#